data_700a0e3fb57c8e6ccc8e1c024def5e74
#
_entry.id   700a0e3fb57c8e6ccc8e1c024def5e74
#
_cell.length_a   1.000
_cell.length_b   1.000
_cell.length_c   1.000
_cell.angle_alpha   90.00
_cell.angle_beta   90.00
_cell.angle_gamma   90.00
#
_symmetry.space_group_name_H-M   'P 1'
#
loop_
_entity.id
_entity.type
_entity.pdbx_description
1 polymer ?
#
loop_
_entity_poly.entity_id
_entity_poly.type
_entity_poly.pdbx_seq_one_letter_code
_entity_poly.pdbx_strand_id
1 'polypeptide(L)'
;DEAPSAGLVAALRALLPLEDGKTPLPSAFFFHDEDAEVSYGRAAISDYLAGYDGRLMRSMKSLLGSSLIDGSTEVQGRSIPFRVLLTRFIAELKARAETAAGRGFTRAVLGRPVFFVDDNSAAHQTAPDTLGEIARSVGFTDIEFQFEPLAAAARSDSEPQIDAEELVLVIDTGGGTSDFTLIRLGPGRAAKPDRREDILAYGGVHIGGVDFDKQLSLAHVMPLLGLGSQL
;
A
#
# COMPACT_ATOMS: atom_id res chain seq x y z
N ASP A 1 8.02 -18.88 -24.10
CA ASP A 1 8.27 -18.60 -22.65
C ASP A 1 9.76 -18.33 -22.47
N GLU A 2 10.20 -17.13 -22.85
CA GLU A 2 11.57 -16.70 -22.56
C GLU A 2 11.61 -16.08 -21.16
N ALA A 3 12.48 -16.60 -20.31
CA ALA A 3 12.77 -16.01 -19.03
C ALA A 3 13.20 -14.53 -19.22
N PRO A 4 12.75 -13.60 -18.39
CA PRO A 4 13.13 -12.19 -18.54
C PRO A 4 14.64 -12.04 -18.49
N SER A 5 15.19 -11.30 -19.45
CA SER A 5 16.63 -11.07 -19.53
C SER A 5 17.13 -10.37 -18.26
N ALA A 6 18.42 -10.61 -17.91
CA ALA A 6 19.05 -9.96 -16.75
C ALA A 6 18.94 -8.42 -16.78
N GLY A 7 18.85 -7.83 -17.98
CA GLY A 7 18.60 -6.40 -18.17
C GLY A 7 17.17 -5.98 -17.77
N LEU A 8 16.16 -6.82 -17.99
CA LEU A 8 14.78 -6.55 -17.57
C LEU A 8 14.66 -6.63 -16.03
N VAL A 9 15.34 -7.61 -15.41
CA VAL A 9 15.39 -7.74 -13.94
C VAL A 9 16.09 -6.54 -13.30
N ALA A 10 17.14 -6.01 -13.92
CA ALA A 10 17.84 -4.81 -13.44
C ALA A 10 16.97 -3.54 -13.63
N ALA A 11 16.23 -3.45 -14.73
CA ALA A 11 15.29 -2.34 -14.97
C ALA A 11 14.09 -2.35 -13.99
N LEU A 12 13.63 -3.53 -13.56
CA LEU A 12 12.59 -3.70 -12.55
C LEU A 12 13.03 -3.25 -11.13
N ARG A 13 14.34 -3.01 -10.91
CA ARG A 13 14.89 -2.56 -9.63
C ARG A 13 15.14 -1.05 -9.55
N ALA A 14 14.91 -0.30 -10.62
CA ALA A 14 15.04 1.14 -10.60
C ALA A 14 13.84 1.76 -9.87
N LEU A 15 14.08 2.27 -8.66
CA LEU A 15 13.07 3.03 -7.92
C LEU A 15 12.85 4.38 -8.60
N LEU A 16 11.61 4.69 -8.97
CA LEU A 16 11.25 5.96 -9.56
C LEU A 16 11.05 7.03 -8.49
N PRO A 17 11.55 8.25 -8.68
CA PRO A 17 11.25 9.36 -7.79
C PRO A 17 9.80 9.82 -8.04
N LEU A 18 8.92 9.58 -7.08
CA LEU A 18 7.49 9.86 -7.21
C LEU A 18 7.09 11.23 -6.65
N GLU A 19 7.89 11.78 -5.72
CA GLU A 19 7.59 13.06 -5.08
C GLU A 19 8.88 13.69 -4.53
N ASP A 20 9.24 14.88 -4.99
CA ASP A 20 10.41 15.65 -4.56
C ASP A 20 11.73 14.86 -4.55
N GLY A 21 11.95 14.05 -5.58
CA GLY A 21 13.11 13.18 -5.68
C GLY A 21 13.07 11.95 -4.76
N LYS A 22 12.02 11.76 -3.98
CA LYS A 22 11.83 10.61 -3.09
C LYS A 22 11.05 9.52 -3.79
N THR A 23 11.44 8.27 -3.56
CA THR A 23 10.83 7.10 -4.20
C THR A 23 9.50 6.66 -3.56
N PRO A 24 9.29 6.72 -2.23
CA PRO A 24 7.99 6.38 -1.65
C PRO A 24 7.01 7.55 -1.79
N LEU A 25 5.76 7.26 -2.15
CA LEU A 25 4.62 8.17 -2.07
C LEU A 25 3.72 7.72 -0.90
N PRO A 26 3.57 8.50 0.17
CA PRO A 26 2.61 8.19 1.23
C PRO A 26 1.19 8.02 0.70
N SER A 27 0.45 7.00 1.18
CA SER A 27 -0.97 6.81 0.83
C SER A 27 -1.83 7.81 1.60
N ALA A 28 -1.75 9.07 1.21
CA ALA A 28 -2.45 10.20 1.83
C ALA A 28 -3.08 11.10 0.77
N PHE A 29 -4.25 11.63 1.12
CA PHE A 29 -4.94 12.69 0.38
C PHE A 29 -5.30 13.81 1.34
N PHE A 30 -5.31 15.04 0.87
CA PHE A 30 -5.90 16.14 1.57
C PHE A 30 -6.87 16.87 0.62
N PHE A 31 -8.11 16.97 1.03
CA PHE A 31 -9.17 17.71 0.33
C PHE A 31 -9.26 19.10 0.98
N HIS A 32 -8.93 20.12 0.21
CA HIS A 32 -9.06 21.50 0.67
C HIS A 32 -10.53 21.92 0.66
N ASP A 33 -10.99 22.61 1.72
CA ASP A 33 -12.39 23.05 1.82
C ASP A 33 -12.69 24.28 0.96
N GLU A 34 -11.69 25.13 0.71
CA GLU A 34 -11.85 26.38 -0.03
C GLU A 34 -11.92 26.19 -1.55
N ASP A 35 -11.25 25.19 -2.07
CA ASP A 35 -11.20 24.89 -3.51
C ASP A 35 -11.39 23.38 -3.76
N ALA A 36 -11.56 23.00 -5.03
CA ALA A 36 -11.72 21.60 -5.39
C ALA A 36 -10.36 20.88 -5.53
N GLU A 37 -9.30 21.45 -4.98
CA GLU A 37 -7.95 20.89 -5.07
C GLU A 37 -7.77 19.70 -4.13
N VAL A 38 -7.00 18.73 -4.59
CA VAL A 38 -6.66 17.53 -3.81
C VAL A 38 -5.16 17.36 -3.83
N SER A 39 -4.54 17.45 -2.67
CA SER A 39 -3.13 17.14 -2.50
C SER A 39 -2.93 15.65 -2.23
N TYR A 40 -1.78 15.11 -2.63
CA TYR A 40 -1.43 13.70 -2.48
C TYR A 40 -0.06 13.55 -1.81
N GLY A 41 0.13 12.42 -1.13
CA GLY A 41 1.42 12.05 -0.60
C GLY A 41 1.89 12.96 0.53
N ARG A 42 3.12 13.43 0.45
CA ARG A 42 3.72 14.35 1.44
C ARG A 42 3.10 15.74 1.40
N ALA A 43 2.72 16.21 0.21
CA ALA A 43 2.00 17.46 0.07
C ALA A 43 0.71 17.44 0.91
N ALA A 44 -0.08 16.37 0.83
CA ALA A 44 -1.29 16.20 1.64
C ALA A 44 -1.03 16.28 3.15
N ILE A 45 0.07 15.67 3.60
CA ILE A 45 0.49 15.72 5.02
C ILE A 45 0.95 17.12 5.38
N SER A 46 1.70 17.78 4.49
CA SER A 46 2.20 19.14 4.68
C SER A 46 1.06 20.15 4.82
N ASP A 47 0.05 20.07 3.94
CA ASP A 47 -1.12 20.96 3.96
C ASP A 47 -1.90 20.80 5.26
N TYR A 48 -2.11 19.57 5.70
CA TYR A 48 -2.73 19.28 6.99
C TYR A 48 -1.94 19.87 8.16
N LEU A 49 -0.61 19.71 8.17
CA LEU A 49 0.26 20.25 9.23
C LEU A 49 0.37 21.79 9.18
N ALA A 50 0.21 22.39 8.01
CA ALA A 50 0.16 23.84 7.84
C ALA A 50 -1.15 24.47 8.33
N GLY A 51 -2.15 23.61 8.66
CA GLY A 51 -3.43 24.06 9.22
C GLY A 51 -4.41 24.55 8.17
N TYR A 52 -4.28 24.15 6.91
CA TYR A 52 -5.31 24.40 5.91
C TYR A 52 -6.62 23.73 6.31
N ASP A 53 -7.73 24.42 6.06
CA ASP A 53 -9.05 23.86 6.26
C ASP A 53 -9.31 22.77 5.22
N GLY A 54 -9.71 21.59 5.71
CA GLY A 54 -9.92 20.45 4.82
C GLY A 54 -9.86 19.11 5.54
N ARG A 55 -9.82 18.05 4.76
CA ARG A 55 -9.86 16.69 5.27
C ARG A 55 -8.68 15.84 4.81
N LEU A 56 -7.84 15.41 5.77
CA LEU A 56 -6.80 14.41 5.55
C LEU A 56 -7.38 13.00 5.61
N MET A 57 -7.07 12.19 4.61
CA MET A 57 -7.37 10.76 4.57
C MET A 57 -6.08 9.96 4.35
N ARG A 58 -5.93 8.87 5.10
CA ARG A 58 -4.75 7.97 5.05
C ARG A 58 -5.17 6.52 5.09
N SER A 59 -4.24 5.62 4.81
CA SER A 59 -4.38 4.16 5.00
C SER A 59 -5.56 3.55 4.23
N MET A 60 -5.84 4.05 3.02
CA MET A 60 -6.97 3.60 2.20
C MET A 60 -6.89 2.13 1.77
N LYS A 61 -5.70 1.52 1.82
CA LYS A 61 -5.49 0.11 1.48
C LYS A 61 -6.24 -0.82 2.44
N SER A 62 -6.41 -0.43 3.70
CA SER A 62 -7.16 -1.21 4.71
C SER A 62 -8.65 -1.35 4.39
N LEU A 63 -9.19 -0.56 3.45
CA LEU A 63 -10.57 -0.70 2.98
C LEU A 63 -10.74 -1.89 2.02
N LEU A 64 -9.66 -2.31 1.35
CA LEU A 64 -9.69 -3.47 0.45
C LEU A 64 -9.99 -4.74 1.26
N GLY A 65 -10.94 -5.52 0.75
CA GLY A 65 -11.40 -6.73 1.43
C GLY A 65 -12.42 -6.51 2.55
N SER A 66 -12.64 -5.27 3.01
CA SER A 66 -13.71 -4.95 3.94
C SER A 66 -14.98 -4.51 3.20
N SER A 67 -16.15 -4.66 3.84
CA SER A 67 -17.42 -4.14 3.30
C SER A 67 -17.44 -2.61 3.19
N LEU A 68 -16.49 -1.93 3.82
CA LEU A 68 -16.36 -0.48 3.75
C LEU A 68 -15.95 0.01 2.36
N ILE A 69 -15.32 -0.82 1.54
CA ILE A 69 -14.91 -0.43 0.19
C ILE A 69 -16.09 0.01 -0.69
N ASP A 70 -17.26 -0.55 -0.46
CA ASP A 70 -18.49 -0.21 -1.19
C ASP A 70 -19.23 0.96 -0.54
N GLY A 71 -18.74 1.47 0.59
CA GLY A 71 -19.23 2.66 1.25
C GLY A 71 -18.70 3.95 0.63
N SER A 72 -19.05 5.04 1.29
CA SER A 72 -18.62 6.38 0.89
C SER A 72 -18.22 7.21 2.11
N THR A 73 -17.53 8.30 1.85
CA THR A 73 -17.19 9.32 2.83
C THR A 73 -17.71 10.67 2.35
N GLU A 74 -18.06 11.54 3.28
CA GLU A 74 -18.44 12.91 2.94
C GLU A 74 -17.22 13.80 2.88
N VAL A 75 -17.09 14.55 1.79
CA VAL A 75 -16.06 15.56 1.58
C VAL A 75 -16.75 16.78 0.98
N GLN A 76 -16.67 17.93 1.62
CA GLN A 76 -17.28 19.20 1.16
C GLN A 76 -18.80 19.06 0.89
N GLY A 77 -19.53 18.36 1.76
CA GLY A 77 -20.96 18.09 1.58
C GLY A 77 -21.31 17.14 0.42
N ARG A 78 -20.32 16.47 -0.17
CA ARG A 78 -20.51 15.50 -1.25
C ARG A 78 -20.11 14.10 -0.78
N SER A 79 -20.96 13.12 -1.06
CA SER A 79 -20.65 11.72 -0.81
C SER A 79 -19.70 11.21 -1.91
N ILE A 80 -18.50 10.78 -1.53
CA ILE A 80 -17.50 10.22 -2.44
C ILE A 80 -17.31 8.74 -2.10
N PRO A 81 -17.57 7.82 -3.05
CA PRO A 81 -17.32 6.39 -2.83
C PRO A 81 -15.83 6.11 -2.60
N PHE A 82 -15.53 5.20 -1.67
CA PHE A 82 -14.14 4.81 -1.38
C PHE A 82 -13.42 4.23 -2.59
N ARG A 83 -14.12 3.51 -3.47
CA ARG A 83 -13.55 3.03 -4.76
C ARG A 83 -13.04 4.18 -5.62
N VAL A 84 -13.76 5.31 -5.65
CA VAL A 84 -13.34 6.50 -6.41
C VAL A 84 -12.06 7.09 -5.84
N LEU A 85 -11.93 7.12 -4.52
CA LEU A 85 -10.71 7.61 -3.85
C LEU A 85 -9.51 6.73 -4.18
N LEU A 86 -9.65 5.41 -4.07
CA LEU A 86 -8.58 4.48 -4.47
C LEU A 86 -8.23 4.61 -5.95
N THR A 87 -9.22 4.76 -6.82
CA THR A 87 -9.00 4.97 -8.26
C THR A 87 -8.18 6.25 -8.50
N ARG A 88 -8.52 7.35 -7.84
CA ARG A 88 -7.77 8.61 -7.93
C ARG A 88 -6.33 8.45 -7.46
N PHE A 89 -6.10 7.72 -6.36
CA PHE A 89 -4.75 7.49 -5.86
C PHE A 89 -3.90 6.65 -6.82
N ILE A 90 -4.46 5.57 -7.36
CA ILE A 90 -3.76 4.71 -8.33
C ILE A 90 -3.48 5.50 -9.63
N ALA A 91 -4.43 6.34 -10.07
CA ALA A 91 -4.22 7.22 -11.22
C ALA A 91 -3.09 8.23 -11.00
N GLU A 92 -3.06 8.87 -9.83
CA GLU A 92 -2.00 9.81 -9.45
C GLU A 92 -0.63 9.11 -9.38
N LEU A 93 -0.58 7.94 -8.72
CA LEU A 93 0.64 7.14 -8.64
C LEU A 93 1.16 6.77 -10.04
N LYS A 94 0.25 6.34 -10.94
CA LYS A 94 0.59 6.02 -12.34
C LYS A 94 1.12 7.24 -13.07
N ALA A 95 0.45 8.39 -12.98
CA ALA A 95 0.85 9.63 -13.64
C ALA A 95 2.25 10.09 -13.21
N ARG A 96 2.54 10.04 -11.89
CA ARG A 96 3.87 10.37 -11.36
C ARG A 96 4.93 9.40 -11.85
N ALA A 97 4.64 8.11 -11.85
CA ALA A 97 5.57 7.09 -12.34
C ALA A 97 5.86 7.26 -13.84
N GLU A 98 4.84 7.55 -14.66
CA GLU A 98 4.99 7.81 -16.09
C GLU A 98 5.79 9.08 -16.36
N THR A 99 5.55 10.14 -15.59
CA THR A 99 6.32 11.39 -15.64
C THR A 99 7.79 11.13 -15.29
N ALA A 100 8.06 10.43 -14.20
CA ALA A 100 9.42 10.13 -13.76
C ALA A 100 10.17 9.21 -14.74
N ALA A 101 9.45 8.29 -15.40
CA ALA A 101 10.02 7.36 -16.37
C ALA A 101 10.11 7.94 -17.79
N GLY A 102 9.41 9.04 -18.09
CA GLY A 102 9.31 9.62 -19.43
C GLY A 102 8.56 8.73 -20.43
N ARG A 103 7.72 7.78 -19.95
CA ARG A 103 6.94 6.86 -20.81
C ARG A 103 5.69 6.35 -20.11
N GLY A 104 4.69 5.95 -20.90
CA GLY A 104 3.48 5.31 -20.39
C GLY A 104 3.70 3.88 -19.90
N PHE A 105 2.85 3.45 -18.97
CA PHE A 105 2.81 2.09 -18.45
C PHE A 105 1.42 1.47 -18.66
N THR A 106 1.38 0.32 -19.32
CA THR A 106 0.18 -0.50 -19.49
C THR A 106 0.19 -1.77 -18.69
N ARG A 107 1.35 -2.15 -18.16
CA ARG A 107 1.55 -3.33 -17.30
C ARG A 107 1.84 -2.89 -15.87
N ALA A 108 1.28 -3.61 -14.90
CA ALA A 108 1.52 -3.39 -13.48
C ALA A 108 1.68 -4.71 -12.72
N VAL A 109 2.61 -4.74 -11.79
CA VAL A 109 2.65 -5.75 -10.73
C VAL A 109 2.21 -5.05 -9.45
N LEU A 110 1.10 -5.48 -8.90
CA LEU A 110 0.51 -4.90 -7.70
C LEU A 110 0.86 -5.73 -6.48
N GLY A 111 1.36 -5.06 -5.44
CA GLY A 111 1.57 -5.68 -4.14
C GLY A 111 0.24 -6.04 -3.48
N ARG A 112 0.14 -7.26 -2.96
CA ARG A 112 -0.97 -7.69 -2.13
C ARG A 112 -0.45 -8.29 -0.82
N PRO A 113 -1.12 -8.06 0.32
CA PRO A 113 -0.84 -8.81 1.53
C PRO A 113 -1.16 -10.29 1.32
N VAL A 114 -0.65 -11.14 2.17
CA VAL A 114 -1.01 -12.57 2.15
C VAL A 114 -2.49 -12.73 2.49
N PHE A 115 -2.98 -11.93 3.46
CA PHE A 115 -4.41 -11.77 3.76
C PHE A 115 -4.85 -10.31 3.67
N PHE A 116 -6.06 -10.10 3.13
CA PHE A 116 -6.74 -8.80 3.17
C PHE A 116 -7.70 -8.67 4.37
N VAL A 117 -8.21 -9.80 4.88
CA VAL A 117 -9.16 -9.83 5.99
C VAL A 117 -8.95 -11.10 6.79
N ASP A 118 -8.94 -10.97 8.12
CA ASP A 118 -8.83 -12.09 9.03
C ASP A 118 -10.12 -12.96 8.97
N ASP A 119 -9.95 -14.27 8.92
CA ASP A 119 -11.02 -15.28 8.98
C ASP A 119 -12.16 -15.18 7.94
N ASN A 120 -11.99 -14.42 6.84
CA ASN A 120 -12.99 -14.31 5.79
C ASN A 120 -12.42 -14.66 4.40
N SER A 121 -12.55 -15.92 4.01
CA SER A 121 -12.03 -16.42 2.73
C SER A 121 -12.68 -15.77 1.49
N ALA A 122 -13.95 -15.38 1.57
CA ALA A 122 -14.65 -14.72 0.46
C ALA A 122 -14.11 -13.29 0.26
N ALA A 123 -13.96 -12.52 1.32
CA ALA A 123 -13.39 -11.18 1.27
C ALA A 123 -11.92 -11.19 0.82
N HIS A 124 -11.19 -12.25 1.16
CA HIS A 124 -9.82 -12.45 0.71
C HIS A 124 -9.69 -12.61 -0.81
N GLN A 125 -10.69 -13.20 -1.48
CA GLN A 125 -10.73 -13.35 -2.93
C GLN A 125 -11.20 -12.08 -3.64
N THR A 126 -12.16 -11.35 -3.08
CA THR A 126 -12.72 -10.15 -3.72
C THR A 126 -11.79 -8.94 -3.70
N ALA A 127 -10.89 -8.83 -2.72
CA ALA A 127 -9.98 -7.69 -2.61
C ALA A 127 -8.99 -7.55 -3.79
N PRO A 128 -8.31 -8.62 -4.26
CA PRO A 128 -7.49 -8.56 -5.46
C PRO A 128 -8.31 -8.20 -6.71
N ASP A 129 -9.54 -8.75 -6.83
CA ASP A 129 -10.43 -8.46 -7.96
C ASP A 129 -10.77 -6.97 -7.99
N THR A 130 -11.16 -6.40 -6.84
CA THR A 130 -11.45 -4.97 -6.70
C THR A 130 -10.24 -4.12 -7.06
N LEU A 131 -9.05 -4.44 -6.55
CA LEU A 131 -7.82 -3.71 -6.88
C LEU A 131 -7.47 -3.84 -8.37
N GLY A 132 -7.68 -5.02 -8.95
CA GLY A 132 -7.50 -5.27 -10.38
C GLY A 132 -8.47 -4.45 -11.25
N GLU A 133 -9.75 -4.36 -10.86
CA GLU A 133 -10.74 -3.51 -11.52
C GLU A 133 -10.34 -2.03 -11.48
N ILE A 134 -9.93 -1.55 -10.31
CA ILE A 134 -9.44 -0.18 -10.14
C ILE A 134 -8.22 0.06 -11.05
N ALA A 135 -7.25 -0.84 -11.06
CA ALA A 135 -6.06 -0.69 -11.90
C ALA A 135 -6.41 -0.70 -13.40
N ARG A 136 -7.36 -1.53 -13.84
CA ARG A 136 -7.85 -1.51 -15.23
C ARG A 136 -8.52 -0.18 -15.57
N SER A 137 -9.29 0.38 -14.66
CA SER A 137 -10.00 1.65 -14.88
C SER A 137 -9.07 2.83 -15.10
N VAL A 138 -7.83 2.76 -14.61
CA VAL A 138 -6.78 3.79 -14.83
C VAL A 138 -5.84 3.47 -16.00
N GLY A 139 -6.16 2.43 -16.80
CA GLY A 139 -5.51 2.13 -18.06
C GLY A 139 -4.39 1.09 -18.01
N PHE A 140 -4.26 0.31 -16.92
CA PHE A 140 -3.44 -0.89 -16.95
C PHE A 140 -4.22 -2.01 -17.65
N THR A 141 -3.59 -2.66 -18.62
CA THR A 141 -4.18 -3.77 -19.40
C THR A 141 -3.66 -5.13 -19.00
N ASP A 142 -2.44 -5.18 -18.46
CA ASP A 142 -1.78 -6.40 -17.99
C ASP A 142 -1.43 -6.22 -16.51
N ILE A 143 -2.09 -6.98 -15.64
CA ILE A 143 -2.00 -6.82 -14.20
C ILE A 143 -1.65 -8.17 -13.58
N GLU A 144 -0.55 -8.18 -12.84
CA GLU A 144 -0.11 -9.29 -12.03
C GLU A 144 -0.15 -8.90 -10.55
N PHE A 145 -0.30 -9.88 -9.67
CA PHE A 145 -0.23 -9.68 -8.23
C PHE A 145 0.98 -10.40 -7.64
N GLN A 146 1.70 -9.71 -6.78
CA GLN A 146 2.81 -10.27 -6.02
C GLN A 146 2.54 -10.14 -4.52
N PHE A 147 2.84 -11.16 -3.76
CA PHE A 147 2.79 -11.08 -2.30
C PHE A 147 3.85 -10.11 -1.79
N GLU A 148 3.44 -9.15 -0.98
CA GLU A 148 4.32 -8.11 -0.43
C GLU A 148 5.51 -8.68 0.34
N PRO A 149 5.36 -9.72 1.19
CA PRO A 149 6.51 -10.33 1.85
C PRO A 149 7.52 -10.94 0.89
N LEU A 150 7.06 -11.51 -0.25
CA LEU A 150 7.97 -12.02 -1.28
C LEU A 150 8.71 -10.90 -2.00
N ALA A 151 8.04 -9.77 -2.24
CA ALA A 151 8.67 -8.60 -2.83
C ALA A 151 9.72 -7.99 -1.89
N ALA A 152 9.45 -7.96 -0.59
CA ALA A 152 10.42 -7.54 0.43
C ALA A 152 11.62 -8.50 0.49
N ALA A 153 11.36 -9.81 0.47
CA ALA A 153 12.38 -10.85 0.49
C ALA A 153 13.25 -10.87 -0.78
N ALA A 154 12.67 -10.56 -1.96
CA ALA A 154 13.41 -10.50 -3.22
C ALA A 154 14.56 -9.47 -3.21
N ARG A 155 14.47 -8.46 -2.35
CA ARG A 155 15.56 -7.52 -2.13
C ARG A 155 16.72 -8.19 -1.39
N SER A 156 16.43 -9.01 -0.38
CA SER A 156 17.43 -9.76 0.38
C SER A 156 18.08 -10.87 -0.46
N ASP A 157 17.32 -11.56 -1.32
CA ASP A 157 17.85 -12.56 -2.27
C ASP A 157 18.88 -11.98 -3.25
N SER A 158 18.89 -10.66 -3.43
CA SER A 158 19.83 -9.98 -4.33
C SER A 158 21.08 -9.47 -3.63
N GLU A 159 21.17 -9.60 -2.32
CA GLU A 159 22.39 -9.33 -1.58
C GLU A 159 23.33 -10.53 -1.68
N PRO A 160 24.64 -10.31 -1.91
CA PRO A 160 25.59 -11.39 -2.22
C PRO A 160 25.93 -12.31 -1.04
N GLN A 161 25.14 -12.34 0.02
CA GLN A 161 25.48 -13.01 1.28
C GLN A 161 24.60 -14.22 1.63
N ILE A 162 23.61 -14.61 0.80
CA ILE A 162 22.84 -15.83 1.07
C ILE A 162 23.50 -17.02 0.36
N ASP A 163 24.44 -17.65 1.04
CA ASP A 163 25.17 -18.81 0.51
C ASP A 163 24.43 -20.14 0.74
N ALA A 164 23.44 -20.18 1.60
CA ALA A 164 22.66 -21.36 1.98
C ALA A 164 21.17 -21.05 2.05
N GLU A 165 20.35 -22.11 2.19
CA GLU A 165 18.92 -21.94 2.44
C GLU A 165 18.69 -21.42 3.87
N GLU A 166 17.93 -20.34 4.00
CA GLU A 166 17.60 -19.68 5.26
C GLU A 166 16.10 -19.52 5.43
N LEU A 167 15.66 -19.51 6.70
CA LEU A 167 14.31 -19.15 7.10
C LEU A 167 14.32 -17.70 7.60
N VAL A 168 13.52 -16.87 6.97
CA VAL A 168 13.42 -15.44 7.29
C VAL A 168 12.00 -15.11 7.72
N LEU A 169 11.87 -14.46 8.89
CA LEU A 169 10.62 -13.87 9.33
C LEU A 169 10.55 -12.42 8.82
N VAL A 170 9.63 -12.17 7.91
CA VAL A 170 9.30 -10.81 7.46
C VAL A 170 8.22 -10.27 8.37
N ILE A 171 8.49 -9.12 8.99
CA ILE A 171 7.54 -8.38 9.82
C ILE A 171 7.27 -7.06 9.09
N ASP A 172 6.03 -6.88 8.63
CA ASP A 172 5.57 -5.67 7.96
C ASP A 172 4.50 -5.00 8.81
N THR A 173 4.86 -3.89 9.47
CA THR A 173 3.92 -3.09 10.26
C THR A 173 3.63 -1.81 9.50
N GLY A 174 2.48 -1.80 8.85
CA GLY A 174 1.97 -0.65 8.10
C GLY A 174 1.15 0.32 8.96
N GLY A 175 0.39 1.20 8.30
CA GLY A 175 -0.50 2.14 8.97
C GLY A 175 -1.72 1.49 9.62
N GLY A 176 -2.25 0.42 9.03
CA GLY A 176 -3.49 -0.23 9.48
C GLY A 176 -3.36 -1.72 9.79
N THR A 177 -2.27 -2.38 9.40
CA THR A 177 -2.05 -3.81 9.62
C THR A 177 -0.63 -4.09 10.07
N SER A 178 -0.43 -5.21 10.74
CA SER A 178 0.88 -5.81 10.99
C SER A 178 0.83 -7.25 10.49
N ASP A 179 1.67 -7.54 9.51
CA ASP A 179 1.75 -8.82 8.83
C ASP A 179 3.06 -9.54 9.17
N PHE A 180 2.96 -10.84 9.41
CA PHE A 180 4.08 -11.71 9.77
C PHE A 180 4.13 -12.84 8.76
N THR A 181 5.27 -13.03 8.10
CA THR A 181 5.41 -14.08 7.09
C THR A 181 6.75 -14.79 7.24
N LEU A 182 6.71 -16.10 7.42
CA LEU A 182 7.89 -16.94 7.43
C LEU A 182 8.18 -17.41 6.00
N ILE A 183 9.33 -17.05 5.48
CA ILE A 183 9.72 -17.31 4.10
C ILE A 183 11.03 -18.08 4.07
N ARG A 184 11.13 -18.97 3.10
CA ARG A 184 12.36 -19.65 2.75
C ARG A 184 13.10 -18.87 1.66
N LEU A 185 14.33 -18.44 1.96
CA LEU A 185 15.23 -17.80 1.02
C LEU A 185 16.42 -18.71 0.68
N GLY A 186 17.10 -18.44 -0.41
CA GLY A 186 18.32 -19.16 -0.75
C GLY A 186 18.71 -19.07 -2.22
N PRO A 187 19.90 -19.58 -2.55
CA PRO A 187 20.42 -19.55 -3.91
C PRO A 187 19.47 -20.18 -4.92
N GLY A 188 19.24 -19.48 -6.03
CA GLY A 188 18.39 -19.95 -7.13
C GLY A 188 16.87 -19.84 -6.86
N ARG A 189 16.41 -19.50 -5.65
CA ARG A 189 14.98 -19.31 -5.37
C ARG A 189 14.44 -18.03 -6.00
N ALA A 190 15.23 -16.95 -6.01
CA ALA A 190 14.86 -15.68 -6.65
C ALA A 190 14.53 -15.81 -8.15
N ALA A 191 15.08 -16.81 -8.82
CA ALA A 191 14.87 -17.07 -10.24
C ALA A 191 13.58 -17.87 -10.54
N LYS A 192 12.88 -18.40 -9.52
CA LYS A 192 11.65 -19.15 -9.71
C LYS A 192 10.50 -18.20 -10.10
N PRO A 193 9.73 -18.52 -11.15
CA PRO A 193 8.59 -17.71 -11.55
C PRO A 193 7.44 -17.73 -10.52
N ASP A 194 7.24 -18.86 -9.81
CA ASP A 194 6.27 -19.00 -8.72
C ASP A 194 7.01 -19.32 -7.42
N ARG A 195 6.79 -18.49 -6.41
CA ARG A 195 7.43 -18.58 -5.10
C ARG A 195 6.43 -18.81 -3.96
N ARG A 196 5.20 -19.18 -4.26
CA ARG A 196 4.18 -19.46 -3.23
C ARG A 196 4.62 -20.55 -2.25
N GLU A 197 5.34 -21.55 -2.73
CA GLU A 197 5.90 -22.63 -1.89
C GLU A 197 7.02 -22.14 -0.94
N ASP A 198 7.59 -20.95 -1.18
CA ASP A 198 8.58 -20.36 -0.29
C ASP A 198 7.91 -19.70 0.93
N ILE A 199 6.63 -19.44 0.91
CA ILE A 199 5.85 -18.96 2.05
C ILE A 199 5.46 -20.18 2.90
N LEU A 200 6.11 -20.32 4.07
CA LEU A 200 5.93 -21.47 4.95
C LEU A 200 4.80 -21.27 5.97
N ALA A 201 4.67 -20.04 6.46
CA ALA A 201 3.64 -19.63 7.38
C ALA A 201 3.39 -18.14 7.24
N TYR A 202 2.19 -17.72 7.58
CA TYR A 202 1.82 -16.31 7.58
C TYR A 202 0.71 -16.08 8.61
N GLY A 203 0.62 -14.84 9.08
CA GLY A 203 -0.45 -14.35 9.94
C GLY A 203 -0.39 -12.84 9.96
N GLY A 204 -1.48 -12.22 10.41
CA GLY A 204 -1.55 -10.76 10.49
C GLY A 204 -2.60 -10.34 11.49
N VAL A 205 -2.53 -9.08 11.88
CA VAL A 205 -3.54 -8.44 12.72
C VAL A 205 -3.87 -7.06 12.17
N HIS A 206 -5.13 -6.65 12.28
CA HIS A 206 -5.58 -5.30 11.93
C HIS A 206 -5.22 -4.30 13.03
N ILE A 207 -3.93 -4.24 13.35
CA ILE A 207 -3.33 -3.28 14.26
C ILE A 207 -2.09 -2.72 13.56
N GLY A 208 -2.06 -1.42 13.38
CA GLY A 208 -0.94 -0.73 12.73
C GLY A 208 -0.63 0.62 13.36
N GLY A 209 0.17 1.42 12.69
CA GLY A 209 0.62 2.72 13.18
C GLY A 209 -0.51 3.67 13.59
N VAL A 210 -1.64 3.65 12.87
CA VAL A 210 -2.81 4.49 13.19
C VAL A 210 -3.44 4.08 14.54
N ASP A 211 -3.42 2.79 14.88
CA ASP A 211 -3.94 2.33 16.17
C ASP A 211 -3.00 2.72 17.32
N PHE A 212 -1.69 2.71 17.08
CA PHE A 212 -0.71 3.21 18.04
C PHE A 212 -0.87 4.71 18.27
N ASP A 213 -1.01 5.50 17.21
CA ASP A 213 -1.30 6.94 17.28
C ASP A 213 -2.59 7.21 18.07
N LYS A 214 -3.64 6.43 17.80
CA LYS A 214 -4.92 6.52 18.52
C LYS A 214 -4.77 6.24 20.00
N GLN A 215 -4.09 5.15 20.37
CA GLN A 215 -3.88 4.80 21.79
C GLN A 215 -3.03 5.85 22.49
N LEU A 216 -1.98 6.34 21.86
CA LEU A 216 -1.14 7.42 22.41
C LEU A 216 -1.98 8.69 22.64
N SER A 217 -2.80 9.07 21.66
CA SER A 217 -3.69 10.21 21.76
C SER A 217 -4.69 10.05 22.90
N LEU A 218 -5.38 8.92 22.98
CA LEU A 218 -6.36 8.64 24.04
C LEU A 218 -5.73 8.65 25.44
N ALA A 219 -4.51 8.15 25.58
CA ALA A 219 -3.85 8.04 26.89
C ALA A 219 -3.23 9.36 27.36
N HIS A 220 -2.72 10.19 26.44
CA HIS A 220 -1.86 11.32 26.81
C HIS A 220 -2.34 12.68 26.31
N VAL A 221 -3.07 12.75 25.21
CA VAL A 221 -3.50 14.02 24.61
C VAL A 221 -4.95 14.33 24.96
N MET A 222 -5.85 13.39 24.72
CA MET A 222 -7.29 13.60 24.91
C MET A 222 -7.70 13.95 26.34
N PRO A 223 -7.05 13.41 27.41
CA PRO A 223 -7.33 13.85 28.77
C PRO A 223 -7.01 15.33 29.02
N LEU A 224 -5.96 15.85 28.36
CA LEU A 224 -5.62 17.28 28.45
C LEU A 224 -6.67 18.18 27.76
N LEU A 225 -7.44 17.62 26.83
CA LEU A 225 -8.53 18.28 26.13
C LEU A 225 -9.90 18.03 26.77
N GLY A 226 -9.92 17.41 27.97
CA GLY A 226 -11.12 17.20 28.76
C GLY A 226 -11.79 15.84 28.60
N LEU A 227 -11.19 14.88 27.88
CA LEU A 227 -11.71 13.51 27.83
C LEU A 227 -11.73 12.88 29.23
N GLY A 228 -12.91 12.45 29.68
CA GLY A 228 -13.13 11.88 31.01
C GLY A 228 -13.28 12.87 32.13
N SER A 229 -13.25 14.18 31.86
CA SER A 229 -13.62 15.21 32.87
C SER A 229 -15.14 15.25 33.08
N GLN A 230 -15.57 15.46 34.31
CA GLN A 230 -16.96 15.82 34.61
C GLN A 230 -17.09 17.33 34.43
N LEU A 231 -18.01 17.76 33.60
CA LEU A 231 -18.46 19.16 33.49
C LEU A 231 -19.37 19.50 34.65
#